data_be1ac7fe227e6d7ea32bfcd9bab4a76a
#
_entry.id   be1ac7fe227e6d7ea32bfcd9bab4a76a
#
_cell.length_a   1.000
_cell.length_b   1.000
_cell.length_c   1.000
_cell.angle_alpha   90.00
_cell.angle_beta   90.00
_cell.angle_gamma   90.00
#
_symmetry.space_group_name_H-M   'P 1'
#
loop_
_entity.id
_entity.type
_entity.pdbx_description
1 polymer ?
#
loop_
_entity_poly.entity_id
_entity_poly.type
_entity_poly.pdbx_seq_one_letter_code
_entity_poly.pdbx_strand_id
1 'polypeptide(L)'
;YSANAATSGQPTFPWRGRITCSPAAGFLGSVDKTATAATQVAALFGTATPASFSVSGTTVGWTGPVGEWSLRRMILHYAHLCKAAGGVDAFLIGSEMPGLTTIRSGASSYPAVQAYRDLATDVRSILGGGTKLGYAADWSEYFGHHPNDASGDVFFHLDPLWADPEIDFVGI
;
A
#
# COMPACT_ATOMS: atom_id res chain seq x y z
N TYR A 1 9.41 2.52 9.74
CA TYR A 1 10.81 2.97 9.74
C TYR A 1 11.64 2.10 10.66
N SER A 2 12.80 1.65 10.23
CA SER A 2 13.76 0.99 11.10
C SER A 2 14.54 2.05 11.88
N ALA A 3 14.61 1.89 13.19
CA ALA A 3 15.51 2.68 14.03
C ALA A 3 16.99 2.42 13.72
N ASN A 4 17.28 1.32 13.01
CA ASN A 4 18.62 0.87 12.65
C ASN A 4 18.82 0.89 11.13
N ALA A 5 18.72 2.08 10.53
CA ALA A 5 18.84 2.28 9.09
C ALA A 5 20.16 1.75 8.51
N ALA A 6 21.26 1.80 9.28
CA ALA A 6 22.56 1.31 8.84
C ALA A 6 22.62 -0.21 8.62
N THR A 7 21.83 -0.98 9.38
CA THR A 7 21.80 -2.45 9.29
C THR A 7 20.60 -2.99 8.52
N SER A 8 19.54 -2.20 8.37
CA SER A 8 18.31 -2.60 7.67
C SER A 8 18.19 -2.02 6.27
N GLY A 9 19.09 -1.13 5.87
CA GLY A 9 19.07 -0.43 4.59
C GLY A 9 18.04 0.70 4.48
N GLN A 10 17.34 1.01 5.57
CA GLN A 10 16.38 2.09 5.56
C GLN A 10 17.04 3.44 5.88
N PRO A 11 16.79 4.49 5.08
CA PRO A 11 17.31 5.82 5.34
C PRO A 11 16.83 6.41 6.66
N THR A 12 17.60 7.36 7.20
CA THR A 12 17.34 7.96 8.51
C THR A 12 16.24 9.03 8.52
N PHE A 13 15.95 9.65 7.37
CA PHE A 13 14.92 10.69 7.32
C PHE A 13 13.53 10.09 6.98
N PRO A 14 12.46 10.60 7.59
CA PRO A 14 11.11 10.09 7.39
C PRO A 14 10.57 10.50 6.02
N TRP A 15 10.17 9.53 5.23
CA TRP A 15 9.37 9.66 4.02
C TRP A 15 8.71 8.31 3.75
N ARG A 16 7.41 8.30 3.42
CA ARG A 16 6.65 7.06 3.22
C ARG A 16 7.23 6.15 2.12
N GLY A 17 7.83 6.74 1.09
CA GLY A 17 8.49 5.99 0.01
C GLY A 17 9.67 5.12 0.44
N ARG A 18 10.11 5.24 1.70
CA ARG A 18 11.19 4.45 2.28
C ARG A 18 10.71 3.28 3.14
N ILE A 19 9.42 3.10 3.29
CA ILE A 19 8.84 1.93 3.95
C ILE A 19 9.15 0.72 3.07
N THR A 20 9.87 -0.26 3.64
CA THR A 20 10.25 -1.49 2.93
C THR A 20 10.35 -2.66 3.90
N CYS A 21 10.67 -3.86 3.39
CA CYS A 21 10.93 -5.04 4.23
C CYS A 21 12.23 -4.89 5.02
N SER A 22 12.38 -5.69 6.06
CA SER A 22 13.57 -5.67 6.92
C SER A 22 14.12 -7.09 7.12
N PRO A 23 15.39 -7.33 6.79
CA PRO A 23 16.32 -6.45 6.05
C PRO A 23 15.86 -6.15 4.62
N ALA A 24 16.16 -4.94 4.13
CA ALA A 24 15.76 -4.48 2.82
C ALA A 24 16.43 -5.25 1.66
N ALA A 25 15.87 -5.17 0.46
CA ALA A 25 16.46 -5.72 -0.75
C ALA A 25 17.92 -5.21 -0.93
N GLY A 26 18.82 -6.09 -1.36
CA GLY A 26 20.25 -5.79 -1.55
C GLY A 26 21.12 -5.85 -0.28
N PHE A 27 20.53 -6.07 0.90
CA PHE A 27 21.28 -6.23 2.16
C PHE A 27 21.41 -7.69 2.58
N LEU A 28 22.47 -7.99 3.32
CA LEU A 28 22.71 -9.34 3.85
C LEU A 28 21.53 -9.80 4.69
N GLY A 29 21.02 -11.00 4.39
CA GLY A 29 19.86 -11.57 5.07
C GLY A 29 18.53 -10.96 4.64
N SER A 30 18.49 -10.22 3.51
CA SER A 30 17.25 -9.66 2.97
C SER A 30 16.16 -10.73 2.83
N VAL A 31 14.95 -10.33 3.21
CA VAL A 31 13.74 -11.16 3.06
C VAL A 31 13.07 -10.97 1.70
N ASP A 32 13.55 -10.06 0.85
CA ASP A 32 13.02 -9.89 -0.51
C ASP A 32 13.05 -11.23 -1.27
N LYS A 33 12.05 -11.47 -2.10
CA LYS A 33 11.78 -12.72 -2.83
C LYS A 33 11.40 -13.91 -1.94
N THR A 34 11.00 -13.69 -0.69
CA THR A 34 10.59 -14.78 0.23
C THR A 34 9.18 -14.58 0.78
N ALA A 35 8.60 -15.66 1.33
CA ALA A 35 7.32 -15.60 2.03
C ALA A 35 7.35 -14.67 3.25
N THR A 36 8.51 -14.47 3.87
CA THR A 36 8.68 -13.53 5.00
C THR A 36 8.41 -12.09 4.56
N ALA A 37 8.81 -11.70 3.34
CA ALA A 37 8.47 -10.38 2.79
C ALA A 37 6.95 -10.19 2.66
N ALA A 38 6.23 -11.20 2.16
CA ALA A 38 4.77 -11.17 2.12
C ALA A 38 4.16 -11.01 3.51
N THR A 39 4.68 -11.72 4.51
CA THR A 39 4.22 -11.60 5.90
C THR A 39 4.43 -10.18 6.45
N GLN A 40 5.58 -9.55 6.17
CA GLN A 40 5.85 -8.18 6.60
C GLN A 40 4.93 -7.17 5.90
N VAL A 41 4.66 -7.34 4.61
CA VAL A 41 3.70 -6.52 3.87
C VAL A 41 2.29 -6.68 4.45
N ALA A 42 1.85 -7.92 4.69
CA ALA A 42 0.54 -8.19 5.29
C ALA A 42 0.41 -7.56 6.68
N ALA A 43 1.47 -7.58 7.50
CA ALA A 43 1.48 -6.95 8.82
C ALA A 43 1.34 -5.41 8.73
N LEU A 44 1.96 -4.76 7.73
CA LEU A 44 1.81 -3.32 7.50
C LEU A 44 0.38 -2.96 7.05
N PHE A 45 -0.18 -3.75 6.12
CA PHE A 45 -1.54 -3.52 5.65
C PHE A 45 -2.58 -3.80 6.74
N GLY A 46 -2.39 -4.83 7.55
CA GLY A 46 -3.29 -5.22 8.63
C GLY A 46 -4.55 -5.94 8.14
N THR A 47 -5.52 -6.07 9.05
CA THR A 47 -6.74 -6.88 8.84
C THR A 47 -8.03 -6.06 8.81
N ALA A 48 -7.94 -4.74 8.91
CA ALA A 48 -9.10 -3.85 8.87
C ALA A 48 -9.93 -4.06 7.59
N THR A 49 -11.24 -4.10 7.75
CA THR A 49 -12.22 -4.21 6.67
C THR A 49 -13.20 -3.04 6.75
N PRO A 50 -14.02 -2.77 5.73
CA PRO A 50 -15.09 -1.78 5.81
C PRO A 50 -16.01 -1.98 7.03
N ALA A 51 -16.29 -3.22 7.42
CA ALA A 51 -17.13 -3.56 8.56
C ALA A 51 -16.46 -3.30 9.93
N SER A 52 -15.15 -3.00 9.95
CA SER A 52 -14.41 -2.66 11.18
C SER A 52 -14.69 -1.24 11.68
N PHE A 53 -15.66 -0.55 11.09
CA PHE A 53 -16.01 0.83 11.44
C PHE A 53 -17.51 0.99 11.72
N SER A 54 -17.83 1.86 12.65
CA SER A 54 -19.20 2.35 12.87
C SER A 54 -19.31 3.80 12.41
N VAL A 55 -20.41 4.15 11.76
CA VAL A 55 -20.67 5.52 11.30
C VAL A 55 -21.97 6.03 11.89
N SER A 56 -21.91 7.19 12.56
CA SER A 56 -23.08 7.86 13.13
C SER A 56 -23.01 9.36 12.84
N GLY A 57 -23.86 9.85 11.93
CA GLY A 57 -23.73 11.20 11.40
C GLY A 57 -22.38 11.40 10.74
N THR A 58 -21.59 12.35 11.24
CA THR A 58 -20.23 12.64 10.75
C THR A 58 -19.13 11.96 11.59
N THR A 59 -19.52 11.14 12.57
CA THR A 59 -18.56 10.45 13.45
C THR A 59 -18.28 9.06 12.91
N VAL A 60 -17.01 8.74 12.74
CA VAL A 60 -16.49 7.41 12.35
C VAL A 60 -15.76 6.79 13.54
N GLY A 61 -16.29 5.70 14.07
CA GLY A 61 -15.71 4.93 15.17
C GLY A 61 -15.00 3.68 14.69
N TRP A 62 -14.01 3.22 15.45
CA TRP A 62 -13.33 1.95 15.24
C TRP A 62 -13.94 0.85 16.09
N THR A 63 -14.32 -0.27 15.49
CA THR A 63 -14.91 -1.43 16.15
C THR A 63 -14.06 -2.70 16.05
N GLY A 64 -12.94 -2.61 15.33
CA GLY A 64 -11.99 -3.72 15.18
C GLY A 64 -11.05 -3.88 16.40
N PRO A 65 -10.01 -4.72 16.29
CA PRO A 65 -9.06 -4.98 17.39
C PRO A 65 -8.40 -3.70 17.92
N VAL A 66 -8.36 -3.55 19.26
CA VAL A 66 -7.88 -2.32 19.93
C VAL A 66 -6.43 -1.95 19.54
N GLY A 67 -5.58 -2.94 19.34
CA GLY A 67 -4.15 -2.75 19.03
C GLY A 67 -3.83 -2.60 17.53
N GLU A 68 -4.80 -2.64 16.64
CA GLU A 68 -4.52 -2.55 15.21
C GLU A 68 -4.32 -1.10 14.76
N TRP A 69 -3.09 -0.79 14.33
CA TRP A 69 -2.70 0.48 13.72
C TRP A 69 -2.05 0.19 12.37
N SER A 70 -2.88 -0.03 11.36
CA SER A 70 -2.47 -0.52 10.05
C SER A 70 -2.77 0.49 8.94
N LEU A 71 -2.14 0.28 7.77
CA LEU A 71 -2.38 1.11 6.57
C LEU A 71 -3.84 1.02 6.13
N ARG A 72 -4.41 -0.20 6.11
CA ARG A 72 -5.83 -0.40 5.76
C ARG A 72 -6.75 0.33 6.71
N ARG A 73 -6.51 0.23 8.04
CA ARG A 73 -7.31 0.96 9.02
C ARG A 73 -7.31 2.46 8.74
N MET A 74 -6.15 3.05 8.45
CA MET A 74 -6.03 4.48 8.14
C MET A 74 -6.82 4.84 6.89
N ILE A 75 -6.60 4.14 5.77
CA ILE A 75 -7.24 4.46 4.49
C ILE A 75 -8.76 4.26 4.55
N LEU A 76 -9.22 3.15 5.11
CA LEU A 76 -10.66 2.87 5.25
C LEU A 76 -11.36 3.86 6.20
N HIS A 77 -10.67 4.31 7.26
CA HIS A 77 -11.18 5.38 8.13
C HIS A 77 -11.44 6.67 7.34
N TYR A 78 -10.47 7.10 6.50
CA TYR A 78 -10.65 8.27 5.65
C TYR A 78 -11.74 8.08 4.60
N ALA A 79 -11.88 6.89 4.02
CA ALA A 79 -12.98 6.59 3.09
C ALA A 79 -14.34 6.74 3.78
N HIS A 80 -14.49 6.24 5.00
CA HIS A 80 -15.71 6.44 5.78
C HIS A 80 -15.97 7.91 6.15
N LEU A 81 -14.92 8.67 6.49
CA LEU A 81 -15.05 10.11 6.74
C LEU A 81 -15.50 10.86 5.48
N CYS A 82 -14.92 10.57 4.32
CA CYS A 82 -15.35 11.15 3.05
C CYS A 82 -16.83 10.84 2.76
N LYS A 83 -17.25 9.59 2.95
CA LYS A 83 -18.65 9.20 2.78
C LYS A 83 -19.57 9.93 3.76
N ALA A 84 -19.21 10.02 5.03
CA ALA A 84 -19.98 10.71 6.06
C ALA A 84 -20.10 12.23 5.81
N ALA A 85 -19.10 12.82 5.14
CA ALA A 85 -19.10 14.22 4.72
C ALA A 85 -19.91 14.50 3.45
N GLY A 86 -20.55 13.50 2.86
CA GLY A 86 -21.39 13.63 1.65
C GLY A 86 -20.71 13.15 0.35
N GLY A 87 -19.54 12.53 0.43
CA GLY A 87 -18.77 12.00 -0.70
C GLY A 87 -17.64 12.91 -1.17
N VAL A 88 -16.85 12.40 -2.11
CA VAL A 88 -15.75 13.11 -2.76
C VAL A 88 -15.71 12.71 -4.24
N ASP A 89 -15.19 13.59 -5.09
CA ASP A 89 -15.07 13.32 -6.53
C ASP A 89 -13.99 12.27 -6.82
N ALA A 90 -12.87 12.32 -6.07
CA ALA A 90 -11.77 11.39 -6.21
C ALA A 90 -11.13 11.05 -4.87
N PHE A 91 -10.54 9.85 -4.77
CA PHE A 91 -9.85 9.36 -3.58
C PHE A 91 -8.58 8.60 -3.96
N LEU A 92 -7.46 8.95 -3.31
CA LEU A 92 -6.20 8.23 -3.47
C LEU A 92 -6.06 7.15 -2.41
N ILE A 93 -5.91 5.89 -2.83
CA ILE A 93 -5.73 4.74 -1.93
C ILE A 93 -4.29 4.63 -1.39
N GLY A 94 -3.37 5.36 -1.99
CA GLY A 94 -1.96 5.43 -1.61
C GLY A 94 -1.21 6.41 -2.49
N SER A 95 0.00 6.76 -2.07
CA SER A 95 0.83 7.72 -2.79
C SER A 95 2.31 7.53 -2.48
N GLU A 96 3.15 7.48 -3.52
CA GLU A 96 4.62 7.52 -3.42
C GLU A 96 5.20 6.49 -2.43
N MET A 97 4.97 5.21 -2.67
CA MET A 97 5.48 4.13 -1.81
C MET A 97 6.42 3.16 -2.55
N PRO A 98 7.44 3.67 -3.29
CA PRO A 98 8.32 2.83 -4.11
C PRO A 98 9.04 1.74 -3.29
N GLY A 99 9.43 2.02 -2.05
CA GLY A 99 10.07 1.03 -1.19
C GLY A 99 9.14 -0.14 -0.81
N LEU A 100 7.82 0.11 -0.76
CA LEU A 100 6.82 -0.90 -0.42
C LEU A 100 6.35 -1.68 -1.66
N THR A 101 6.03 -0.96 -2.74
CA THR A 101 5.49 -1.57 -3.96
C THR A 101 6.49 -2.46 -4.67
N THR A 102 7.79 -2.23 -4.48
CA THR A 102 8.88 -3.04 -5.06
C THR A 102 9.28 -4.25 -4.22
N ILE A 103 8.71 -4.47 -3.03
CA ILE A 103 8.94 -5.70 -2.24
C ILE A 103 8.42 -6.92 -2.99
N ARG A 104 9.23 -7.96 -3.09
CA ARG A 104 8.88 -9.23 -3.75
C ARG A 104 8.70 -10.37 -2.75
N SER A 105 7.72 -11.22 -2.97
CA SER A 105 7.55 -12.50 -2.26
C SER A 105 7.96 -13.72 -3.09
N GLY A 106 8.42 -13.50 -4.30
CA GLY A 106 8.92 -14.46 -5.28
C GLY A 106 9.64 -13.71 -6.39
N ALA A 107 9.99 -14.37 -7.49
CA ALA A 107 10.75 -13.77 -8.59
C ALA A 107 10.08 -12.50 -9.15
N SER A 108 8.76 -12.56 -9.38
CA SER A 108 7.95 -11.47 -9.96
C SER A 108 6.62 -11.24 -9.21
N SER A 109 6.55 -11.63 -7.95
CA SER A 109 5.34 -11.51 -7.14
C SER A 109 5.47 -10.31 -6.18
N TYR A 110 4.56 -9.36 -6.28
CA TYR A 110 4.56 -8.08 -5.56
C TYR A 110 3.36 -8.01 -4.59
N PRO A 111 3.54 -8.46 -3.32
CA PRO A 111 2.42 -8.60 -2.37
C PRO A 111 1.77 -7.27 -2.02
N ALA A 112 2.50 -6.15 -2.01
CA ALA A 112 1.92 -4.84 -1.74
C ALA A 112 1.00 -4.36 -2.87
N VAL A 113 1.33 -4.68 -4.12
CA VAL A 113 0.47 -4.36 -5.28
C VAL A 113 -0.86 -5.10 -5.16
N GLN A 114 -0.84 -6.39 -4.82
CA GLN A 114 -2.08 -7.14 -4.57
C GLN A 114 -2.87 -6.57 -3.39
N ALA A 115 -2.20 -6.21 -2.29
CA ALA A 115 -2.87 -5.64 -1.13
C ALA A 115 -3.52 -4.26 -1.43
N TYR A 116 -2.95 -3.46 -2.33
CA TYR A 116 -3.59 -2.23 -2.82
C TYR A 116 -4.82 -2.51 -3.70
N ARG A 117 -4.80 -3.54 -4.53
CA ARG A 117 -5.97 -3.95 -5.32
C ARG A 117 -7.13 -4.36 -4.40
N ASP A 118 -6.83 -5.19 -3.38
CA ASP A 118 -7.82 -5.59 -2.38
C ASP A 118 -8.36 -4.37 -1.60
N LEU A 119 -7.48 -3.41 -1.29
CA LEU A 119 -7.86 -2.15 -0.64
C LEU A 119 -8.73 -1.28 -1.55
N ALA A 120 -8.46 -1.22 -2.84
CA ALA A 120 -9.30 -0.50 -3.82
C ALA A 120 -10.73 -1.03 -3.83
N THR A 121 -10.90 -2.36 -3.83
CA THR A 121 -12.21 -3.02 -3.73
C THR A 121 -12.96 -2.60 -2.45
N ASP A 122 -12.27 -2.59 -1.31
CA ASP A 122 -12.87 -2.19 -0.04
C ASP A 122 -13.25 -0.71 -0.02
N VAL A 123 -12.38 0.17 -0.51
CA VAL A 123 -12.67 1.61 -0.62
C VAL A 123 -13.86 1.86 -1.56
N ARG A 124 -13.94 1.13 -2.68
CA ARG A 124 -15.06 1.18 -3.61
C ARG A 124 -16.37 0.78 -2.93
N SER A 125 -16.36 -0.23 -2.08
CA SER A 125 -17.55 -0.66 -1.34
C SER A 125 -18.07 0.42 -0.38
N ILE A 126 -17.18 1.27 0.13
CA ILE A 126 -17.54 2.39 1.02
C ILE A 126 -18.02 3.58 0.21
N LEU A 127 -17.27 4.05 -0.77
CA LEU A 127 -17.49 5.31 -1.48
C LEU A 127 -18.48 5.19 -2.65
N GLY A 128 -18.61 3.98 -3.22
CA GLY A 128 -19.45 3.72 -4.38
C GLY A 128 -18.82 4.11 -5.71
N GLY A 129 -19.54 3.83 -6.81
CA GLY A 129 -19.05 4.02 -8.17
C GLY A 129 -18.95 5.49 -8.64
N GLY A 130 -19.50 6.43 -7.86
CA GLY A 130 -19.43 7.86 -8.20
C GLY A 130 -18.09 8.52 -7.88
N THR A 131 -17.30 7.93 -6.96
CA THR A 131 -15.98 8.43 -6.60
C THR A 131 -14.91 7.80 -7.48
N LYS A 132 -14.01 8.61 -8.04
CA LYS A 132 -12.85 8.12 -8.80
C LYS A 132 -11.75 7.66 -7.87
N LEU A 133 -11.22 6.44 -8.07
CA LEU A 133 -10.13 5.89 -7.27
C LEU A 133 -8.82 5.86 -8.07
N GLY A 134 -7.71 6.16 -7.40
CA GLY A 134 -6.38 6.10 -8.00
C GLY A 134 -5.28 5.84 -6.98
N TYR A 135 -4.12 5.47 -7.48
CA TYR A 135 -2.85 5.45 -6.76
C TYR A 135 -1.93 6.50 -7.38
N ALA A 136 -1.40 7.41 -6.57
CA ALA A 136 -0.44 8.41 -7.03
C ALA A 136 0.97 7.89 -6.83
N ALA A 137 1.58 7.37 -7.88
CA ALA A 137 2.93 6.81 -7.86
C ALA A 137 3.99 7.92 -7.69
N ASP A 138 5.11 7.57 -7.08
CA ASP A 138 6.34 8.34 -7.26
C ASP A 138 6.78 8.22 -8.73
N TRP A 139 7.35 9.27 -9.29
CA TRP A 139 7.79 9.27 -10.69
C TRP A 139 8.72 8.08 -11.01
N SER A 140 9.51 7.62 -10.03
CA SER A 140 10.40 6.47 -10.21
C SER A 140 9.64 5.14 -10.32
N GLU A 141 8.42 5.02 -9.79
CA GLU A 141 7.60 3.82 -9.91
C GLU A 141 7.05 3.62 -11.32
N TYR A 142 6.87 4.71 -12.08
CA TYR A 142 6.35 4.66 -13.45
C TYR A 142 7.26 3.91 -14.42
N PHE A 143 8.56 4.00 -14.23
CA PHE A 143 9.56 3.31 -15.08
C PHE A 143 9.70 1.83 -14.75
N GLY A 144 8.93 1.31 -13.81
CA GLY A 144 8.99 -0.07 -13.36
C GLY A 144 10.07 -0.31 -12.30
N HIS A 145 10.05 -1.51 -11.76
CA HIS A 145 11.04 -1.98 -10.80
C HIS A 145 12.25 -2.56 -11.53
N HIS A 146 13.41 -1.98 -11.27
CA HIS A 146 14.72 -2.44 -11.74
C HIS A 146 15.48 -3.04 -10.54
N PRO A 147 15.39 -4.35 -10.30
CA PRO A 147 16.02 -4.95 -9.13
C PRO A 147 17.54 -4.78 -9.15
N ASN A 148 18.12 -4.35 -8.02
CA ASN A 148 19.58 -4.28 -7.87
C ASN A 148 20.12 -5.66 -7.47
N ASP A 149 19.92 -6.67 -8.30
CA ASP A 149 20.32 -8.07 -8.06
C ASP A 149 21.12 -8.67 -9.23
N ALA A 150 21.63 -7.82 -10.11
CA ALA A 150 22.40 -8.16 -11.31
C ALA A 150 21.65 -9.03 -12.34
N SER A 151 20.32 -9.19 -12.23
CA SER A 151 19.52 -9.91 -13.22
C SER A 151 19.36 -9.13 -14.53
N GLY A 152 19.34 -7.81 -14.46
CA GLY A 152 18.98 -6.94 -15.58
C GLY A 152 17.48 -6.90 -15.87
N ASP A 153 16.67 -7.54 -15.02
CA ASP A 153 15.21 -7.58 -15.18
C ASP A 153 14.55 -6.21 -14.99
N VAL A 154 13.45 -6.02 -15.70
CA VAL A 154 12.55 -4.87 -15.53
C VAL A 154 11.14 -5.37 -15.34
N PHE A 155 10.49 -4.96 -14.26
CA PHE A 155 9.12 -5.35 -13.95
C PHE A 155 8.22 -4.12 -13.90
N PHE A 156 7.18 -4.08 -14.73
CA PHE A 156 6.11 -3.08 -14.61
C PHE A 156 5.14 -3.53 -13.51
N HIS A 157 5.62 -3.50 -12.30
CA HIS A 157 4.99 -4.10 -11.12
C HIS A 157 3.66 -3.44 -10.72
N LEU A 158 3.44 -2.18 -11.08
CA LEU A 158 2.18 -1.47 -10.84
C LEU A 158 1.11 -1.70 -11.91
N ASP A 159 1.44 -2.27 -13.07
CA ASP A 159 0.46 -2.52 -14.14
C ASP A 159 -0.78 -3.28 -13.63
N PRO A 160 -0.67 -4.34 -12.80
CA PRO A 160 -1.84 -5.03 -12.28
C PRO A 160 -2.74 -4.13 -11.39
N LEU A 161 -2.17 -3.13 -10.72
CA LEU A 161 -2.94 -2.15 -9.94
C LEU A 161 -3.62 -1.14 -10.87
N TRP A 162 -2.87 -0.60 -11.84
CA TRP A 162 -3.42 0.40 -12.77
C TRP A 162 -4.46 -0.18 -13.71
N ALA A 163 -4.36 -1.46 -14.05
CA ALA A 163 -5.35 -2.19 -14.85
C ALA A 163 -6.50 -2.78 -14.02
N ASP A 164 -6.52 -2.57 -12.70
CA ASP A 164 -7.58 -3.06 -11.84
C ASP A 164 -8.89 -2.33 -12.13
N PRO A 165 -10.04 -3.05 -12.25
CA PRO A 165 -11.33 -2.44 -12.58
C PRO A 165 -11.81 -1.41 -11.55
N GLU A 166 -11.28 -1.44 -10.33
CA GLU A 166 -11.60 -0.46 -9.29
C GLU A 166 -10.77 0.82 -9.37
N ILE A 167 -9.75 0.86 -10.24
CA ILE A 167 -8.89 2.04 -10.43
C ILE A 167 -9.35 2.82 -11.65
N ASP A 168 -9.66 4.09 -11.47
CA ASP A 168 -10.21 4.98 -12.50
C ASP A 168 -9.14 5.86 -13.15
N PHE A 169 -8.02 6.12 -12.46
CA PHE A 169 -6.96 7.00 -12.98
C PHE A 169 -5.59 6.64 -12.39
N VAL A 170 -4.57 6.95 -13.16
CA VAL A 170 -3.15 6.88 -12.75
C VAL A 170 -2.72 8.26 -12.30
N GLY A 171 -2.18 8.36 -11.08
CA GLY A 171 -1.54 9.56 -10.56
C GLY A 171 0.00 9.41 -10.61
N ILE A 172 0.71 10.47 -10.96
CA ILE A 172 2.17 10.56 -10.95
C ILE A 172 2.55 11.95 -10.41
#